data_b649987483872c7efbc959421b0d0f2c
#
_entry.id   b649987483872c7efbc959421b0d0f2c
#
_cell.length_a   1.000
_cell.length_b   1.000
_cell.length_c   1.000
_cell.angle_alpha   90.00
_cell.angle_beta   90.00
_cell.angle_gamma   90.00
#
_symmetry.space_group_name_H-M   'P 1'
#
loop_
_entity.id
_entity.type
_entity.pdbx_description
1 polymer ?
#
loop_
_entity_poly.entity_id
_entity_poly.type
_entity_poly.pdbx_seq_one_letter_code
_entity_poly.pdbx_strand_id
1 'polypeptide(L)'
;MAACRRWLPLVIVALLALAPWVLRRHQLSILTDLLIFALLAVSLDLIMGYTGMVSFGHAAWFGVGAYASALLLLHYQVPVPVALLAGVALAALLAWPVGYLSTRATGIYFGMLTLAFAQFLYTVAFKWRSLTGGSDGVAGVPKTTLWWGGPAVTSPATLYLLTLATFVLAFVACVGLVRSPFGRALQAIRENERKFSTLGQDPRHFKVLVFVIAACLAGLAGALSAPFRGFASPEAMFWVLSGQALMMVIIGGMGTLVGPAVGAMVFVLLQEILSSYTEHWMLFTGGVFVLIVILVPGGIVGAVRRRFEARW
;
A
#
# COMPACT_ATOMS: atom_id res chain seq x y z
N MET A 1 19.34 -3.14 -27.21
CA MET A 1 18.26 -3.53 -26.28
C MET A 1 18.41 -2.96 -24.85
N ALA A 2 19.63 -2.83 -24.30
CA ALA A 2 19.84 -2.30 -22.94
C ALA A 2 19.42 -0.83 -22.73
N ALA A 3 19.56 0.04 -23.74
CA ALA A 3 19.15 1.44 -23.66
C ALA A 3 17.62 1.60 -23.57
N CYS A 4 16.86 0.82 -24.33
CA CYS A 4 15.39 0.87 -24.33
C CYS A 4 14.79 0.50 -22.94
N ARG A 5 15.44 -0.40 -22.19
CA ARG A 5 15.02 -0.84 -20.86
C ARG A 5 15.20 0.23 -19.78
N ARG A 6 16.12 1.20 -19.96
CA ARG A 6 16.33 2.30 -19.00
C ARG A 6 15.30 3.41 -19.14
N TRP A 7 14.76 3.65 -20.33
CA TRP A 7 13.81 4.73 -20.59
C TRP A 7 12.36 4.31 -20.36
N LEU A 8 12.06 3.01 -20.36
CA LEU A 8 10.71 2.49 -20.19
C LEU A 8 9.98 3.03 -18.93
N PRO A 9 10.57 3.01 -17.71
CA PRO A 9 9.90 3.55 -16.54
C PRO A 9 9.65 5.07 -16.63
N LEU A 10 10.58 5.81 -17.23
CA LEU A 10 10.41 7.26 -17.44
C LEU A 10 9.29 7.55 -18.43
N VAL A 11 9.17 6.76 -19.50
CA VAL A 11 8.08 6.89 -20.49
C VAL A 11 6.74 6.59 -19.83
N ILE A 12 6.64 5.54 -18.99
CA ILE A 12 5.41 5.21 -18.28
C ILE A 12 5.01 6.36 -17.34
N VAL A 13 5.95 6.89 -16.55
CA VAL A 13 5.68 8.03 -15.65
C VAL A 13 5.27 9.27 -16.45
N ALA A 14 5.91 9.56 -17.58
CA ALA A 14 5.54 10.68 -18.44
C ALA A 14 4.13 10.51 -19.03
N LEU A 15 3.77 9.32 -19.50
CA LEU A 15 2.42 9.01 -19.99
C LEU A 15 1.37 9.17 -18.87
N LEU A 16 1.67 8.68 -17.67
CA LEU A 16 0.79 8.87 -16.52
C LEU A 16 0.68 10.35 -16.11
N ALA A 17 1.76 11.13 -16.22
CA ALA A 17 1.73 12.56 -15.94
C ALA A 17 0.86 13.34 -16.94
N LEU A 18 0.74 12.87 -18.18
CA LEU A 18 -0.13 13.45 -19.21
C LEU A 18 -1.60 13.06 -19.07
N ALA A 19 -1.93 12.08 -18.25
CA ALA A 19 -3.30 11.58 -18.06
C ALA A 19 -4.36 12.68 -17.76
N PRO A 20 -4.08 13.72 -16.93
CA PRO A 20 -5.08 14.76 -16.62
C PRO A 20 -5.55 15.57 -17.83
N TRP A 21 -4.73 15.65 -18.89
CA TRP A 21 -5.10 16.39 -20.12
C TRP A 21 -5.89 15.55 -21.13
N VAL A 22 -5.86 14.21 -21.00
CA VAL A 22 -6.47 13.30 -21.96
C VAL A 22 -7.71 12.63 -21.38
N LEU A 23 -7.72 12.32 -20.08
CA LEU A 23 -8.74 11.50 -19.44
C LEU A 23 -9.86 12.33 -18.80
N ARG A 24 -11.06 11.74 -18.77
CA ARG A 24 -12.24 12.29 -18.10
C ARG A 24 -12.09 12.19 -16.57
N ARG A 25 -12.83 13.01 -15.82
CA ARG A 25 -12.80 13.06 -14.35
C ARG A 25 -12.96 11.69 -13.67
N HIS A 26 -13.88 10.86 -14.17
CA HIS A 26 -14.13 9.52 -13.65
C HIS A 26 -12.92 8.60 -13.82
N GLN A 27 -12.33 8.57 -15.02
CA GLN A 27 -11.14 7.78 -15.31
C GLN A 27 -9.94 8.22 -14.47
N LEU A 28 -9.82 9.53 -14.23
CA LEU A 28 -8.78 10.09 -13.37
C LEU A 28 -8.95 9.65 -11.90
N SER A 29 -10.21 9.56 -11.43
CA SER A 29 -10.50 9.02 -10.09
C SER A 29 -10.11 7.56 -9.96
N ILE A 30 -10.40 6.72 -10.96
CA ILE A 30 -9.98 5.31 -10.98
C ILE A 30 -8.45 5.20 -10.94
N LEU A 31 -7.73 6.02 -11.72
CA LEU A 31 -6.25 6.03 -11.70
C LEU A 31 -5.70 6.48 -10.35
N THR A 32 -6.35 7.44 -9.69
CA THR A 32 -5.93 7.89 -8.34
C THR A 32 -6.10 6.76 -7.33
N ASP A 33 -7.23 6.09 -7.33
CA ASP A 33 -7.51 4.95 -6.45
C ASP A 33 -6.52 3.80 -6.72
N LEU A 34 -6.24 3.52 -7.99
CA LEU A 34 -5.24 2.54 -8.42
C LEU A 34 -3.85 2.84 -7.85
N LEU A 35 -3.39 4.09 -7.92
CA LEU A 35 -2.08 4.48 -7.38
C LEU A 35 -2.03 4.34 -5.86
N ILE A 36 -3.12 4.67 -5.14
CA ILE A 36 -3.23 4.51 -3.70
C ILE A 36 -3.15 3.02 -3.31
N PHE A 37 -3.92 2.16 -3.98
CA PHE A 37 -3.87 0.72 -3.73
C PHE A 37 -2.57 0.08 -4.20
N ALA A 38 -1.96 0.57 -5.28
CA ALA A 38 -0.63 0.13 -5.71
C ALA A 38 0.43 0.43 -4.64
N LEU A 39 0.36 1.60 -3.99
CA LEU A 39 1.26 1.94 -2.89
C LEU A 39 1.04 1.03 -1.68
N LEU A 40 -0.21 0.72 -1.33
CA LEU A 40 -0.56 -0.23 -0.28
C LEU A 40 -0.03 -1.64 -0.60
N ALA A 41 -0.20 -2.12 -1.82
CA ALA A 41 0.28 -3.42 -2.25
C ALA A 41 1.82 -3.50 -2.26
N VAL A 42 2.51 -2.47 -2.77
CA VAL A 42 3.97 -2.38 -2.74
C VAL A 42 4.50 -2.37 -1.31
N SER A 43 3.82 -1.67 -0.39
CA SER A 43 4.20 -1.64 1.02
C SER A 43 4.09 -3.03 1.68
N LEU A 44 3.04 -3.79 1.37
CA LEU A 44 2.88 -5.16 1.86
C LEU A 44 3.93 -6.11 1.25
N ASP A 45 4.31 -5.92 -0.02
CA ASP A 45 5.32 -6.73 -0.69
C ASP A 45 6.71 -6.62 -0.03
N LEU A 46 7.05 -5.46 0.55
CA LEU A 46 8.31 -5.32 1.31
C LEU A 46 8.39 -6.31 2.48
N ILE A 47 7.28 -6.57 3.16
CA ILE A 47 7.24 -7.53 4.27
C ILE A 47 7.08 -8.95 3.73
N MET A 48 6.10 -9.17 2.86
CA MET A 48 5.76 -10.51 2.39
C MET A 48 6.72 -11.02 1.33
N GLY A 49 7.01 -10.18 0.34
CA GLY A 49 7.83 -10.54 -0.81
C GLY A 49 9.32 -10.61 -0.51
N TYR A 50 9.84 -9.75 0.36
CA TYR A 50 11.29 -9.68 0.64
C TYR A 50 11.71 -10.32 1.95
N THR A 51 10.83 -10.47 2.95
CA THR A 51 11.16 -11.15 4.21
C THR A 51 10.41 -12.44 4.45
N GLY A 52 9.40 -12.74 3.63
CA GLY A 52 8.55 -13.93 3.81
C GLY A 52 7.54 -13.82 4.96
N MET A 53 7.39 -12.66 5.58
CA MET A 53 6.44 -12.44 6.68
C MET A 53 5.07 -12.05 6.13
N VAL A 54 4.05 -12.90 6.26
CA VAL A 54 2.69 -12.61 5.81
C VAL A 54 1.95 -11.82 6.88
N SER A 55 1.62 -10.54 6.61
CA SER A 55 0.87 -9.68 7.52
C SER A 55 -0.60 -9.60 7.11
N PHE A 56 -1.50 -10.01 7.99
CA PHE A 56 -2.96 -9.84 7.82
C PHE A 56 -3.49 -8.55 8.44
N GLY A 57 -2.62 -7.76 9.08
CA GLY A 57 -2.99 -6.51 9.74
C GLY A 57 -2.58 -5.25 8.98
N HIS A 58 -2.22 -5.37 7.70
CA HIS A 58 -1.60 -4.25 6.97
C HIS A 58 -2.56 -3.08 6.72
N ALA A 59 -3.87 -3.34 6.58
CA ALA A 59 -4.91 -2.34 6.47
C ALA A 59 -5.00 -1.39 7.68
N ALA A 60 -4.61 -1.85 8.86
CA ALA A 60 -4.63 -0.99 10.04
C ALA A 60 -3.75 0.25 9.86
N TRP A 61 -2.58 0.10 9.25
CA TRP A 61 -1.66 1.21 8.97
C TRP A 61 -2.24 2.17 7.94
N PHE A 62 -2.91 1.64 6.93
CA PHE A 62 -3.66 2.44 5.96
C PHE A 62 -4.73 3.28 6.66
N GLY A 63 -5.56 2.66 7.50
CA GLY A 63 -6.60 3.38 8.23
C GLY A 63 -6.03 4.40 9.22
N VAL A 64 -4.95 4.08 9.95
CA VAL A 64 -4.25 5.05 10.83
C VAL A 64 -3.81 6.27 10.05
N GLY A 65 -3.20 6.08 8.89
CA GLY A 65 -2.80 7.18 8.01
C GLY A 65 -3.99 8.01 7.50
N ALA A 66 -5.08 7.35 7.11
CA ALA A 66 -6.31 8.00 6.66
C ALA A 66 -6.92 8.87 7.76
N TYR A 67 -7.05 8.35 8.98
CA TYR A 67 -7.58 9.11 10.11
C TYR A 67 -6.68 10.27 10.52
N ALA A 68 -5.36 10.07 10.59
CA ALA A 68 -4.42 11.13 10.91
C ALA A 68 -4.52 12.29 9.92
N SER A 69 -4.55 11.97 8.63
CA SER A 69 -4.71 12.97 7.57
C SER A 69 -6.08 13.65 7.63
N ALA A 70 -7.18 12.87 7.76
CA ALA A 70 -8.53 13.41 7.82
C ALA A 70 -8.73 14.39 8.98
N LEU A 71 -8.30 14.03 10.19
CA LEU A 71 -8.44 14.85 11.38
C LEU A 71 -7.65 16.16 11.28
N LEU A 72 -6.43 16.12 10.77
CA LEU A 72 -5.62 17.32 10.59
C LEU A 72 -6.17 18.25 9.51
N LEU A 73 -6.65 17.69 8.41
CA LEU A 73 -7.29 18.49 7.36
C LEU A 73 -8.59 19.11 7.83
N LEU A 74 -9.40 18.38 8.61
CA LEU A 74 -10.72 18.85 9.07
C LEU A 74 -10.60 19.92 10.16
N HIS A 75 -9.79 19.67 11.19
CA HIS A 75 -9.74 20.56 12.37
C HIS A 75 -8.76 21.73 12.22
N TYR A 76 -7.63 21.50 11.54
CA TYR A 76 -6.54 22.48 11.47
C TYR A 76 -6.33 23.04 10.07
N GLN A 77 -7.02 22.53 9.05
CA GLN A 77 -6.92 22.97 7.66
C GLN A 77 -5.45 23.09 7.15
N VAL A 78 -4.58 22.20 7.66
CA VAL A 78 -3.17 22.17 7.28
C VAL A 78 -3.00 21.86 5.78
N PRO A 79 -1.87 22.22 5.17
CA PRO A 79 -1.55 21.78 3.81
C PRO A 79 -1.52 20.26 3.69
N VAL A 80 -1.98 19.74 2.53
CA VAL A 80 -2.05 18.28 2.29
C VAL A 80 -0.72 17.56 2.57
N PRO A 81 0.46 18.05 2.16
CA PRO A 81 1.73 17.37 2.46
C PRO A 81 2.02 17.23 3.96
N VAL A 82 1.60 18.20 4.78
CA VAL A 82 1.76 18.12 6.25
C VAL A 82 0.86 17.01 6.82
N ALA A 83 -0.38 16.91 6.33
CA ALA A 83 -1.29 15.84 6.71
C ALA A 83 -0.75 14.45 6.28
N LEU A 84 -0.14 14.34 5.10
CA LEU A 84 0.51 13.11 4.64
C LEU A 84 1.67 12.70 5.56
N LEU A 85 2.55 13.64 5.91
CA LEU A 85 3.68 13.39 6.81
C LEU A 85 3.20 12.97 8.21
N ALA A 86 2.14 13.59 8.72
CA ALA A 86 1.55 13.20 10.00
C ALA A 86 0.97 11.78 9.96
N GLY A 87 0.31 11.40 8.86
CA GLY A 87 -0.17 10.04 8.64
C GLY A 87 0.97 9.01 8.65
N VAL A 88 2.09 9.32 7.99
CA VAL A 88 3.30 8.49 8.01
C VAL A 88 3.90 8.40 9.42
N ALA A 89 4.01 9.55 10.11
CA ALA A 89 4.61 9.61 11.46
C ALA A 89 3.78 8.83 12.47
N LEU A 90 2.44 8.96 12.45
CA LEU A 90 1.56 8.22 13.35
C LEU A 90 1.58 6.71 13.05
N ALA A 91 1.59 6.34 11.78
CA ALA A 91 1.73 4.93 11.38
C ALA A 91 3.08 4.36 11.86
N ALA A 92 4.20 5.08 11.71
CA ALA A 92 5.51 4.68 12.20
C ALA A 92 5.52 4.49 13.73
N LEU A 93 4.98 5.48 14.44
CA LEU A 93 4.93 5.49 15.91
C LEU A 93 4.17 4.29 16.48
N LEU A 94 3.01 3.97 15.91
CA LEU A 94 2.19 2.83 16.33
C LEU A 94 2.73 1.50 15.81
N ALA A 95 3.34 1.48 14.62
CA ALA A 95 3.92 0.27 14.04
C ALA A 95 5.17 -0.19 14.78
N TRP A 96 5.93 0.70 15.41
CA TRP A 96 7.14 0.31 16.15
C TRP A 96 6.87 -0.70 17.26
N PRO A 97 6.02 -0.44 18.27
CA PRO A 97 5.73 -1.40 19.33
C PRO A 97 5.05 -2.65 18.80
N VAL A 98 4.12 -2.53 17.83
CA VAL A 98 3.44 -3.68 17.22
C VAL A 98 4.44 -4.57 16.47
N GLY A 99 5.33 -3.98 15.67
CA GLY A 99 6.37 -4.70 14.96
C GLY A 99 7.35 -5.38 15.90
N TYR A 100 7.76 -4.68 16.97
CA TYR A 100 8.65 -5.25 17.99
C TYR A 100 8.04 -6.47 18.69
N LEU A 101 6.74 -6.45 18.98
CA LEU A 101 6.04 -7.58 19.59
C LEU A 101 5.77 -8.70 18.57
N SER A 102 5.28 -8.35 17.38
CA SER A 102 4.86 -9.33 16.37
C SER A 102 6.03 -10.10 15.77
N THR A 103 7.19 -9.47 15.58
CA THR A 103 8.37 -10.12 15.00
C THR A 103 9.04 -11.16 15.92
N ARG A 104 8.57 -11.31 17.17
CA ARG A 104 8.93 -12.45 18.03
C ARG A 104 8.32 -13.76 17.55
N ALA A 105 7.16 -13.68 16.90
CA ALA A 105 6.49 -14.82 16.30
C ALA A 105 6.98 -15.04 14.87
N THR A 106 6.93 -16.27 14.40
CA THR A 106 7.34 -16.67 13.05
C THR A 106 6.20 -17.37 12.31
N GLY A 107 6.25 -17.33 10.98
CA GLY A 107 5.27 -18.00 10.13
C GLY A 107 3.84 -17.52 10.37
N ILE A 108 2.91 -18.44 10.53
CA ILE A 108 1.49 -18.15 10.69
C ILE A 108 1.17 -17.36 11.96
N TYR A 109 1.94 -17.55 13.03
CA TYR A 109 1.75 -16.83 14.30
C TYR A 109 2.01 -15.34 14.17
N PHE A 110 2.95 -14.93 13.33
CA PHE A 110 3.18 -13.53 12.99
C PHE A 110 1.93 -12.93 12.32
N GLY A 111 1.36 -13.64 11.34
CA GLY A 111 0.13 -13.22 10.67
C GLY A 111 -1.05 -13.05 11.63
N MET A 112 -1.25 -14.01 12.54
CA MET A 112 -2.31 -13.94 13.54
C MET A 112 -2.14 -12.78 14.52
N LEU A 113 -0.89 -12.50 14.96
CA LEU A 113 -0.60 -11.36 15.84
C LEU A 113 -0.87 -10.04 15.13
N THR A 114 -0.45 -9.88 13.88
CA THR A 114 -0.71 -8.67 13.11
C THR A 114 -2.20 -8.47 12.87
N LEU A 115 -2.97 -9.55 12.64
CA LEU A 115 -4.43 -9.50 12.56
C LEU A 115 -5.07 -9.04 13.88
N ALA A 116 -4.61 -9.57 15.01
CA ALA A 116 -5.12 -9.20 16.34
C ALA A 116 -4.88 -7.70 16.64
N PHE A 117 -3.69 -7.19 16.34
CA PHE A 117 -3.39 -5.76 16.49
C PHE A 117 -4.21 -4.88 15.53
N ALA A 118 -4.44 -5.33 14.30
CA ALA A 118 -5.30 -4.61 13.36
C ALA A 118 -6.74 -4.55 13.87
N GLN A 119 -7.26 -5.67 14.39
CA GLN A 119 -8.59 -5.71 14.95
C GLN A 119 -8.71 -4.88 16.24
N PHE A 120 -7.64 -4.79 17.02
CA PHE A 120 -7.58 -3.88 18.16
C PHE A 120 -7.67 -2.41 17.71
N LEU A 121 -6.86 -1.98 16.74
CA LEU A 121 -6.89 -0.61 16.20
C LEU A 121 -8.23 -0.28 15.55
N TYR A 122 -8.81 -1.23 14.80
CA TYR A 122 -10.16 -1.11 14.26
C TYR A 122 -11.19 -0.87 15.37
N THR A 123 -11.13 -1.67 16.44
CA THR A 123 -12.08 -1.55 17.57
C THR A 123 -11.91 -0.23 18.30
N VAL A 124 -10.70 0.26 18.47
CA VAL A 124 -10.42 1.59 19.04
C VAL A 124 -11.04 2.66 18.16
N ALA A 125 -10.79 2.65 16.85
CA ALA A 125 -11.37 3.60 15.91
C ALA A 125 -12.91 3.54 15.92
N PHE A 126 -13.49 2.35 15.94
CA PHE A 126 -14.93 2.12 15.92
C PHE A 126 -15.64 2.62 17.20
N LYS A 127 -14.99 2.50 18.37
CA LYS A 127 -15.58 2.89 19.66
C LYS A 127 -15.30 4.32 20.08
N TRP A 128 -14.25 4.93 19.60
CA TRP A 128 -13.83 6.27 20.00
C TRP A 128 -14.59 7.38 19.26
N ARG A 129 -15.89 7.50 19.55
CA ARG A 129 -16.80 8.42 18.86
C ARG A 129 -16.35 9.88 18.87
N SER A 130 -15.77 10.37 19.97
CA SER A 130 -15.37 11.78 20.10
C SER A 130 -14.21 12.18 19.18
N LEU A 131 -13.35 11.24 18.75
CA LEU A 131 -12.20 11.53 17.91
C LEU A 131 -12.39 11.05 16.47
N THR A 132 -12.87 9.81 16.31
CA THR A 132 -12.93 9.13 15.02
C THR A 132 -14.31 9.13 14.37
N GLY A 133 -15.33 9.68 15.06
CA GLY A 133 -16.72 9.61 14.62
C GLY A 133 -17.38 8.23 14.84
N GLY A 134 -16.66 7.26 15.41
CA GLY A 134 -17.15 5.90 15.65
C GLY A 134 -17.45 5.15 14.37
N SER A 135 -18.62 4.46 14.30
CA SER A 135 -19.08 3.71 13.12
C SER A 135 -19.18 4.55 11.85
N ASP A 136 -19.54 5.83 12.00
CA ASP A 136 -19.83 6.72 10.87
C ASP A 136 -18.54 7.31 10.27
N GLY A 137 -17.44 7.24 11.04
CA GLY A 137 -16.15 7.79 10.62
C GLY A 137 -16.13 9.32 10.61
N VAL A 138 -15.11 9.87 9.96
CA VAL A 138 -14.91 11.33 9.79
C VAL A 138 -15.21 11.68 8.34
N ALA A 139 -16.34 12.37 8.12
CA ALA A 139 -16.75 12.86 6.82
C ALA A 139 -16.45 14.36 6.66
N GLY A 140 -16.53 14.87 5.43
CA GLY A 140 -16.36 16.29 5.14
C GLY A 140 -14.90 16.75 5.16
N VAL A 141 -13.94 15.85 4.89
CA VAL A 141 -12.51 16.19 4.81
C VAL A 141 -12.30 17.24 3.72
N PRO A 142 -11.85 18.46 4.07
CA PRO A 142 -11.71 19.52 3.09
C PRO A 142 -10.51 19.26 2.18
N LYS A 143 -10.64 19.71 0.92
CA LYS A 143 -9.52 19.77 -0.02
C LYS A 143 -8.74 21.05 0.25
N THR A 144 -7.74 20.98 1.11
CA THR A 144 -6.92 22.11 1.49
C THR A 144 -5.86 22.48 0.43
N THR A 145 -4.91 23.29 0.79
CA THR A 145 -3.86 23.81 -0.10
C THR A 145 -2.65 22.87 -0.16
N LEU A 146 -1.80 23.02 -1.20
CA LEU A 146 -0.50 22.33 -1.28
C LEU A 146 0.52 22.90 -0.28
N TRP A 147 0.49 24.21 -0.01
CA TRP A 147 1.30 24.90 1.00
C TRP A 147 0.51 26.08 1.57
N TRP A 148 0.95 26.66 2.67
CA TRP A 148 0.29 27.82 3.28
C TRP A 148 0.19 28.98 2.28
N GLY A 149 -1.05 29.39 1.94
CA GLY A 149 -1.31 30.41 0.93
C GLY A 149 -1.16 29.95 -0.51
N GLY A 150 -0.94 28.66 -0.75
CA GLY A 150 -0.78 28.06 -2.08
C GLY A 150 -2.09 27.70 -2.78
N PRO A 151 -2.00 27.16 -4.00
CA PRO A 151 -3.18 26.72 -4.74
C PRO A 151 -3.92 25.59 -4.00
N ALA A 152 -5.23 25.71 -3.96
CA ALA A 152 -6.07 24.69 -3.37
C ALA A 152 -6.06 23.40 -4.20
N VAL A 153 -5.97 22.25 -3.54
CA VAL A 153 -6.04 20.91 -4.17
C VAL A 153 -7.50 20.54 -4.44
N THR A 154 -8.22 21.44 -5.13
CA THR A 154 -9.66 21.26 -5.39
C THR A 154 -9.95 20.45 -6.64
N SER A 155 -9.03 20.49 -7.62
CA SER A 155 -9.25 19.78 -8.88
C SER A 155 -8.83 18.30 -8.76
N PRO A 156 -9.60 17.38 -9.39
CA PRO A 156 -9.19 15.96 -9.47
C PRO A 156 -7.81 15.78 -10.10
N ALA A 157 -7.42 16.65 -11.04
CA ALA A 157 -6.12 16.62 -11.68
C ALA A 157 -4.97 16.90 -10.72
N THR A 158 -5.13 17.89 -9.83
CA THR A 158 -4.10 18.25 -8.83
C THR A 158 -3.93 17.11 -7.81
N LEU A 159 -5.02 16.52 -7.33
CA LEU A 159 -4.98 15.34 -6.45
C LEU A 159 -4.30 14.14 -7.10
N TYR A 160 -4.65 13.87 -8.36
CA TYR A 160 -4.01 12.81 -9.13
C TYR A 160 -2.50 13.02 -9.26
N LEU A 161 -2.08 14.22 -9.67
CA LEU A 161 -0.65 14.54 -9.83
C LEU A 161 0.11 14.45 -8.50
N LEU A 162 -0.49 14.91 -7.41
CA LEU A 162 0.09 14.76 -6.07
C LEU A 162 0.23 13.27 -5.69
N THR A 163 -0.81 12.47 -5.94
CA THR A 163 -0.77 11.02 -5.69
C THR A 163 0.27 10.33 -6.55
N LEU A 164 0.35 10.68 -7.84
CA LEU A 164 1.35 10.15 -8.76
C LEU A 164 2.77 10.50 -8.30
N ALA A 165 3.03 11.77 -7.96
CA ALA A 165 4.34 12.21 -7.47
C ALA A 165 4.74 11.47 -6.19
N THR A 166 3.81 11.35 -5.24
CA THR A 166 4.01 10.62 -3.98
C THR A 166 4.27 9.14 -4.23
N PHE A 167 3.50 8.50 -5.12
CA PHE A 167 3.71 7.10 -5.51
C PHE A 167 5.09 6.89 -6.15
N VAL A 168 5.48 7.74 -7.09
CA VAL A 168 6.78 7.63 -7.78
C VAL A 168 7.92 7.79 -6.79
N LEU A 169 7.87 8.79 -5.89
CA LEU A 169 8.88 8.99 -4.85
C LEU A 169 8.97 7.78 -3.92
N ALA A 170 7.84 7.29 -3.42
CA ALA A 170 7.80 6.11 -2.56
C ALA A 170 8.31 4.86 -3.28
N PHE A 171 7.93 4.64 -4.54
CA PHE A 171 8.37 3.52 -5.35
C PHE A 171 9.88 3.55 -5.61
N VAL A 172 10.45 4.71 -5.97
CA VAL A 172 11.89 4.90 -6.14
C VAL A 172 12.64 4.64 -4.84
N ALA A 173 12.12 5.12 -3.71
CA ALA A 173 12.68 4.83 -2.38
C ALA A 173 12.66 3.32 -2.08
N CYS A 174 11.56 2.61 -2.38
CA CYS A 174 11.47 1.16 -2.24
C CYS A 174 12.49 0.42 -3.12
N VAL A 175 12.66 0.84 -4.38
CA VAL A 175 13.68 0.27 -5.29
C VAL A 175 15.09 0.49 -4.74
N GLY A 176 15.39 1.68 -4.22
CA GLY A 176 16.65 1.99 -3.54
C GLY A 176 16.88 1.10 -2.31
N LEU A 177 15.85 0.98 -1.46
CA LEU A 177 15.87 0.15 -0.26
C LEU A 177 16.17 -1.32 -0.59
N VAL A 178 15.45 -1.89 -1.55
CA VAL A 178 15.59 -3.30 -1.94
C VAL A 178 16.96 -3.59 -2.58
N ARG A 179 17.54 -2.64 -3.30
CA ARG A 179 18.88 -2.77 -3.89
C ARG A 179 20.02 -2.52 -2.89
N SER A 180 19.73 -1.96 -1.74
CA SER A 180 20.70 -1.65 -0.68
C SER A 180 21.21 -2.93 0.03
N PRO A 181 22.26 -2.84 0.87
CA PRO A 181 22.66 -3.94 1.76
C PRO A 181 21.51 -4.40 2.66
N PHE A 182 20.66 -3.48 3.12
CA PHE A 182 19.47 -3.81 3.90
C PHE A 182 18.50 -4.74 3.15
N GLY A 183 18.18 -4.42 1.90
CA GLY A 183 17.30 -5.26 1.08
C GLY A 183 17.87 -6.66 0.82
N ARG A 184 19.20 -6.78 0.64
CA ARG A 184 19.89 -8.09 0.54
C ARG A 184 19.79 -8.88 1.85
N ALA A 185 19.93 -8.20 3.00
CA ALA A 185 19.76 -8.84 4.30
C ALA A 185 18.32 -9.39 4.48
N LEU A 186 17.29 -8.64 4.05
CA LEU A 186 15.90 -9.12 4.09
C LEU A 186 15.71 -10.41 3.27
N GLN A 187 16.27 -10.46 2.06
CA GLN A 187 16.19 -11.64 1.21
C GLN A 187 16.94 -12.85 1.84
N ALA A 188 18.10 -12.61 2.41
CA ALA A 188 18.86 -13.66 3.14
C ALA A 188 18.07 -14.20 4.33
N ILE A 189 17.39 -13.34 5.09
CA ILE A 189 16.47 -13.73 6.17
C ILE A 189 15.33 -14.58 5.66
N ARG A 190 14.72 -14.20 4.53
CA ARG A 190 13.65 -14.95 3.86
C ARG A 190 14.10 -16.35 3.46
N GLU A 191 15.30 -16.49 2.91
CA GLU A 191 15.85 -17.78 2.49
C GLU A 191 16.16 -18.69 3.69
N ASN A 192 16.87 -18.17 4.69
CA ASN A 192 17.16 -18.96 5.89
C ASN A 192 17.57 -18.04 7.08
N GLU A 193 16.60 -17.77 7.95
CA GLU A 193 16.78 -16.92 9.13
C GLU A 193 17.85 -17.45 10.09
N ARG A 194 17.93 -18.79 10.28
CA ARG A 194 18.93 -19.42 11.16
C ARG A 194 20.36 -19.24 10.63
N LYS A 195 20.55 -19.41 9.32
CA LYS A 195 21.87 -19.15 8.70
C LYS A 195 22.26 -17.69 8.78
N PHE A 196 21.28 -16.77 8.62
CA PHE A 196 21.56 -15.34 8.76
C PHE A 196 22.04 -14.98 10.16
N SER A 197 21.46 -15.56 11.23
CA SER A 197 21.87 -15.31 12.61
C SER A 197 23.28 -15.86 12.92
N THR A 198 23.74 -16.93 12.24
CA THR A 198 25.11 -17.44 12.43
C THR A 198 26.20 -16.49 11.90
N LEU A 199 25.81 -15.49 11.07
CA LEU A 199 26.72 -14.43 10.62
C LEU A 199 26.89 -13.29 11.66
N GLY A 200 26.37 -13.46 12.88
CA GLY A 200 26.47 -12.49 13.97
C GLY A 200 25.48 -11.32 13.86
N GLN A 201 24.50 -11.40 12.96
CA GLN A 201 23.45 -10.37 12.77
C GLN A 201 22.13 -10.84 13.38
N ASP A 202 21.46 -9.96 14.15
CA ASP A 202 20.12 -10.25 14.67
C ASP A 202 19.05 -9.97 13.61
N PRO A 203 18.38 -11.02 13.06
CA PRO A 203 17.34 -10.85 12.03
C PRO A 203 16.15 -10.03 12.52
N ARG A 204 15.93 -9.99 13.83
CA ARG A 204 14.79 -9.29 14.42
C ARG A 204 14.82 -7.78 14.17
N HIS A 205 15.99 -7.15 14.30
CA HIS A 205 16.12 -5.71 14.00
C HIS A 205 15.72 -5.39 12.56
N PHE A 206 16.13 -6.22 11.59
CA PHE A 206 15.77 -6.05 10.19
C PHE A 206 14.26 -6.23 9.96
N LYS A 207 13.64 -7.22 10.62
CA LYS A 207 12.21 -7.49 10.56
C LYS A 207 11.38 -6.33 11.13
N VAL A 208 11.77 -5.79 12.29
CA VAL A 208 11.09 -4.63 12.89
C VAL A 208 11.21 -3.41 11.99
N LEU A 209 12.42 -3.12 11.49
CA LEU A 209 12.64 -1.96 10.62
C LEU A 209 11.82 -2.04 9.34
N VAL A 210 11.82 -3.18 8.63
CA VAL A 210 11.02 -3.32 7.41
C VAL A 210 9.52 -3.26 7.69
N PHE A 211 9.08 -3.77 8.84
CA PHE A 211 7.68 -3.67 9.26
C PHE A 211 7.25 -2.21 9.45
N VAL A 212 8.07 -1.40 10.13
CA VAL A 212 7.82 0.04 10.32
C VAL A 212 7.86 0.79 8.98
N ILE A 213 8.84 0.51 8.11
CA ILE A 213 8.94 1.14 6.79
C ILE A 213 7.69 0.81 5.95
N ALA A 214 7.26 -0.43 5.95
CA ALA A 214 6.05 -0.84 5.24
C ALA A 214 4.78 -0.20 5.82
N ALA A 215 4.69 -0.08 7.15
CA ALA A 215 3.60 0.63 7.81
C ALA A 215 3.60 2.14 7.46
N CYS A 216 4.77 2.77 7.34
CA CYS A 216 4.89 4.15 6.85
C CYS A 216 4.31 4.32 5.44
N LEU A 217 4.62 3.40 4.53
CA LEU A 217 4.12 3.43 3.16
C LEU A 217 2.61 3.16 3.09
N ALA A 218 2.11 2.20 3.89
CA ALA A 218 0.68 1.95 4.00
C ALA A 218 -0.06 3.14 4.62
N GLY A 219 0.52 3.77 5.65
CA GLY A 219 0.02 5.01 6.25
C GLY A 219 0.00 6.17 5.26
N LEU A 220 1.02 6.28 4.40
CA LEU A 220 1.07 7.27 3.32
C LEU A 220 -0.05 7.03 2.29
N ALA A 221 -0.29 5.77 1.90
CA ALA A 221 -1.40 5.41 1.02
C ALA A 221 -2.76 5.77 1.64
N GLY A 222 -2.94 5.48 2.94
CA GLY A 222 -4.13 5.87 3.68
C GLY A 222 -4.30 7.38 3.80
N ALA A 223 -3.22 8.10 4.12
CA ALA A 223 -3.23 9.55 4.21
C ALA A 223 -3.63 10.23 2.88
N LEU A 224 -3.24 9.66 1.73
CA LEU A 224 -3.68 10.10 0.40
C LEU A 224 -5.17 9.81 0.15
N SER A 225 -5.70 8.71 0.71
CA SER A 225 -7.09 8.31 0.50
C SER A 225 -8.08 9.29 1.15
N ALA A 226 -7.74 9.91 2.28
CA ALA A 226 -8.63 10.81 3.01
C ALA A 226 -9.04 12.07 2.20
N PRO A 227 -8.13 12.88 1.64
CA PRO A 227 -8.50 14.02 0.80
C PRO A 227 -9.07 13.58 -0.55
N PHE A 228 -8.73 12.38 -1.04
CA PHE A 228 -9.27 11.84 -2.28
C PHE A 228 -10.74 11.46 -2.14
N ARG A 229 -11.09 10.68 -1.10
CA ARG A 229 -12.46 10.20 -0.85
C ARG A 229 -13.33 11.23 -0.12
N GLY A 230 -12.73 12.20 0.56
CA GLY A 230 -13.43 13.18 1.38
C GLY A 230 -13.92 12.62 2.73
N PHE A 231 -13.51 11.41 3.10
CA PHE A 231 -13.85 10.77 4.37
C PHE A 231 -12.80 9.74 4.81
N ALA A 232 -12.82 9.43 6.11
CA ALA A 232 -12.08 8.30 6.70
C ALA A 232 -13.03 7.48 7.57
N SER A 233 -13.09 6.15 7.35
CA SER A 233 -13.95 5.24 8.08
C SER A 233 -13.15 4.14 8.78
N PRO A 234 -13.67 3.53 9.87
CA PRO A 234 -13.03 2.39 10.51
C PRO A 234 -12.85 1.20 9.57
N GLU A 235 -13.73 1.04 8.58
CA GLU A 235 -13.66 -0.04 7.58
C GLU A 235 -12.32 -0.07 6.83
N ALA A 236 -11.66 1.09 6.69
CA ALA A 236 -10.32 1.18 6.11
C ALA A 236 -9.24 0.46 6.95
N MET A 237 -9.52 0.12 8.22
CA MET A 237 -8.64 -0.68 9.09
C MET A 237 -9.03 -2.15 9.12
N PHE A 238 -10.18 -2.53 8.54
CA PHE A 238 -10.72 -3.87 8.67
C PHE A 238 -9.87 -4.88 7.89
N TRP A 239 -9.76 -6.09 8.43
CA TRP A 239 -8.89 -7.14 7.90
C TRP A 239 -9.19 -7.52 6.43
N VAL A 240 -10.40 -7.29 5.94
CA VAL A 240 -10.78 -7.54 4.55
C VAL A 240 -9.90 -6.75 3.59
N LEU A 241 -9.59 -5.48 3.90
CA LEU A 241 -8.69 -4.67 3.08
C LEU A 241 -7.25 -5.22 3.08
N SER A 242 -6.79 -5.81 4.20
CA SER A 242 -5.50 -6.53 4.22
C SER A 242 -5.52 -7.75 3.29
N GLY A 243 -6.65 -8.48 3.26
CA GLY A 243 -6.86 -9.60 2.34
C GLY A 243 -6.83 -9.15 0.87
N GLN A 244 -7.47 -8.03 0.56
CA GLN A 244 -7.44 -7.44 -0.79
C GLN A 244 -6.02 -7.04 -1.20
N ALA A 245 -5.26 -6.38 -0.31
CA ALA A 245 -3.86 -6.03 -0.56
C ALA A 245 -3.00 -7.28 -0.80
N LEU A 246 -3.24 -8.35 -0.04
CA LEU A 246 -2.57 -9.65 -0.22
C LEU A 246 -2.90 -10.27 -1.58
N MET A 247 -4.16 -10.22 -2.02
CA MET A 247 -4.55 -10.67 -3.36
C MET A 247 -3.81 -9.88 -4.44
N MET A 248 -3.70 -8.55 -4.31
CA MET A 248 -2.96 -7.71 -5.25
C MET A 248 -1.49 -8.13 -5.36
N VAL A 249 -0.83 -8.40 -4.22
CA VAL A 249 0.57 -8.85 -4.20
C VAL A 249 0.74 -10.21 -4.87
N ILE A 250 -0.15 -11.17 -4.61
CA ILE A 250 -0.07 -12.52 -5.17
C ILE A 250 -0.37 -12.51 -6.67
N ILE A 251 -1.45 -11.84 -7.10
CA ILE A 251 -1.80 -11.68 -8.52
C ILE A 251 -0.64 -11.06 -9.31
N GLY A 252 -0.07 -10.00 -8.76
CA GLY A 252 1.02 -9.28 -9.41
C GLY A 252 2.33 -10.05 -9.49
N GLY A 253 2.66 -10.77 -8.42
CA GLY A 253 3.90 -11.53 -8.24
C GLY A 253 4.77 -10.98 -7.11
N MET A 254 4.85 -11.75 -6.03
CA MET A 254 5.58 -11.40 -4.80
C MET A 254 7.08 -11.18 -5.03
N GLY A 255 7.66 -10.19 -4.34
CA GLY A 255 9.09 -9.91 -4.32
C GLY A 255 9.63 -9.25 -5.60
N THR A 256 8.77 -8.58 -6.37
CA THR A 256 9.18 -7.91 -7.60
C THR A 256 9.01 -6.38 -7.55
N LEU A 257 8.37 -5.80 -6.54
CA LEU A 257 7.91 -4.41 -6.40
C LEU A 257 6.96 -3.95 -7.52
N VAL A 258 7.29 -4.26 -8.78
CA VAL A 258 6.44 -3.93 -9.94
C VAL A 258 5.18 -4.80 -9.96
N GLY A 259 5.32 -6.08 -9.58
CA GLY A 259 4.21 -7.03 -9.54
C GLY A 259 3.02 -6.53 -8.72
N PRO A 260 3.20 -6.17 -7.45
CA PRO A 260 2.11 -5.63 -6.62
C PRO A 260 1.39 -4.44 -7.23
N ALA A 261 2.11 -3.53 -7.90
CA ALA A 261 1.50 -2.41 -8.61
C ALA A 261 0.63 -2.87 -9.80
N VAL A 262 1.11 -3.86 -10.56
CA VAL A 262 0.33 -4.49 -11.63
C VAL A 262 -0.87 -5.27 -11.06
N GLY A 263 -0.67 -5.97 -9.94
CA GLY A 263 -1.74 -6.69 -9.24
C GLY A 263 -2.83 -5.75 -8.72
N ALA A 264 -2.44 -4.60 -8.17
CA ALA A 264 -3.38 -3.55 -7.77
C ALA A 264 -4.16 -3.00 -8.98
N MET A 265 -3.49 -2.79 -10.11
CA MET A 265 -4.16 -2.39 -11.36
C MET A 265 -5.21 -3.40 -11.78
N VAL A 266 -4.88 -4.67 -11.82
CA VAL A 266 -5.82 -5.75 -12.19
C VAL A 266 -6.98 -5.79 -11.19
N PHE A 267 -6.69 -5.73 -9.89
CA PHE A 267 -7.71 -5.81 -8.85
C PHE A 267 -8.70 -4.64 -8.91
N VAL A 268 -8.21 -3.39 -8.96
CA VAL A 268 -9.05 -2.19 -9.00
C VAL A 268 -9.90 -2.14 -10.27
N LEU A 269 -9.33 -2.50 -11.43
CA LEU A 269 -10.10 -2.57 -12.68
C LEU A 269 -11.17 -3.66 -12.65
N LEU A 270 -10.85 -4.84 -12.10
CA LEU A 270 -11.84 -5.91 -11.91
C LEU A 270 -12.96 -5.47 -10.96
N GLN A 271 -12.61 -4.83 -9.85
CA GLN A 271 -13.59 -4.29 -8.90
C GLN A 271 -14.52 -3.28 -9.59
N GLU A 272 -13.97 -2.32 -10.32
CA GLU A 272 -14.76 -1.29 -11.04
C GLU A 272 -15.72 -1.91 -12.06
N ILE A 273 -15.22 -2.85 -12.86
CA ILE A 273 -16.04 -3.53 -13.86
C ILE A 273 -17.11 -4.40 -13.20
N LEU A 274 -16.73 -5.25 -12.24
CA LEU A 274 -17.67 -6.20 -11.64
C LEU A 274 -18.72 -5.51 -10.77
N SER A 275 -18.35 -4.45 -10.02
CA SER A 275 -19.28 -3.70 -9.19
C SER A 275 -20.36 -2.97 -10.00
N SER A 276 -20.09 -2.67 -11.28
CA SER A 276 -21.11 -2.08 -12.17
C SER A 276 -22.16 -3.09 -12.66
N TYR A 277 -21.86 -4.40 -12.58
CA TYR A 277 -22.77 -5.47 -13.03
C TYR A 277 -23.43 -6.24 -11.90
N THR A 278 -22.80 -6.34 -10.73
CA THR A 278 -23.32 -7.17 -9.61
C THR A 278 -22.88 -6.66 -8.25
N GLU A 279 -23.78 -6.75 -7.26
CA GLU A 279 -23.48 -6.48 -5.85
C GLU A 279 -22.53 -7.53 -5.24
N HIS A 280 -22.47 -8.73 -5.81
CA HIS A 280 -21.62 -9.84 -5.37
C HIS A 280 -20.22 -9.83 -6.01
N TRP A 281 -19.70 -8.67 -6.39
CA TRP A 281 -18.41 -8.52 -7.05
C TRP A 281 -17.24 -9.19 -6.29
N MET A 282 -17.31 -9.24 -4.94
CA MET A 282 -16.29 -9.92 -4.12
C MET A 282 -16.18 -11.42 -4.41
N LEU A 283 -17.30 -12.10 -4.67
CA LEU A 283 -17.31 -13.53 -4.99
C LEU A 283 -16.62 -13.79 -6.32
N PHE A 284 -16.92 -12.97 -7.33
CA PHE A 284 -16.29 -13.10 -8.65
C PHE A 284 -14.79 -12.74 -8.60
N THR A 285 -14.43 -11.70 -7.87
CA THR A 285 -13.02 -11.31 -7.67
C THR A 285 -12.25 -12.43 -6.95
N GLY A 286 -12.85 -13.06 -5.93
CA GLY A 286 -12.28 -14.23 -5.26
C GLY A 286 -12.11 -15.42 -6.21
N GLY A 287 -13.09 -15.70 -7.06
CA GLY A 287 -13.00 -16.75 -8.09
C GLY A 287 -11.87 -16.50 -9.09
N VAL A 288 -11.76 -15.27 -9.61
CA VAL A 288 -10.66 -14.85 -10.50
C VAL A 288 -9.30 -14.98 -9.78
N PHE A 289 -9.23 -14.61 -8.50
CA PHE A 289 -8.01 -14.76 -7.70
C PHE A 289 -7.56 -16.23 -7.62
N VAL A 290 -8.49 -17.14 -7.25
CA VAL A 290 -8.19 -18.57 -7.17
C VAL A 290 -7.71 -19.10 -8.52
N LEU A 291 -8.36 -18.70 -9.60
CA LEU A 291 -8.00 -19.11 -10.96
C LEU A 291 -6.59 -18.61 -11.34
N ILE A 292 -6.24 -17.35 -11.04
CA ILE A 292 -4.91 -16.81 -11.30
C ILE A 292 -3.85 -17.54 -10.47
N VAL A 293 -4.10 -17.83 -9.19
CA VAL A 293 -3.14 -18.53 -8.33
C VAL A 293 -2.84 -19.94 -8.84
N ILE A 294 -3.86 -20.65 -9.34
CA ILE A 294 -3.70 -22.03 -9.89
C ILE A 294 -2.97 -21.98 -11.23
N LEU A 295 -3.36 -21.08 -12.14
CA LEU A 295 -2.82 -21.03 -13.49
C LEU A 295 -1.44 -20.36 -13.58
N VAL A 296 -1.17 -19.41 -12.68
CA VAL A 296 0.02 -18.55 -12.72
C VAL A 296 0.70 -18.47 -11.36
N PRO A 297 1.30 -19.55 -10.85
CA PRO A 297 1.81 -19.65 -9.48
C PRO A 297 2.96 -18.66 -9.13
N GLY A 298 3.47 -17.91 -10.09
CA GLY A 298 4.47 -16.83 -9.86
C GLY A 298 3.90 -15.43 -10.03
N GLY A 299 2.57 -15.29 -10.17
CA GLY A 299 1.92 -14.02 -10.53
C GLY A 299 2.20 -13.59 -11.97
N ILE A 300 1.51 -12.53 -12.40
CA ILE A 300 1.56 -12.03 -13.77
C ILE A 300 3.00 -11.66 -14.19
N VAL A 301 3.68 -10.88 -13.35
CA VAL A 301 5.05 -10.42 -13.64
C VAL A 301 6.05 -11.58 -13.62
N GLY A 302 5.89 -12.55 -12.72
CA GLY A 302 6.72 -13.75 -12.66
C GLY A 302 6.55 -14.64 -13.90
N ALA A 303 5.33 -14.77 -14.43
CA ALA A 303 5.08 -15.53 -15.66
C ALA A 303 5.70 -14.85 -16.90
N VAL A 304 5.56 -13.53 -16.98
CA VAL A 304 6.17 -12.74 -18.06
C VAL A 304 7.69 -12.90 -18.02
N ARG A 305 8.31 -12.76 -16.83
CA ARG A 305 9.75 -12.89 -16.65
C ARG A 305 10.25 -14.29 -17.08
N ARG A 306 9.59 -15.36 -16.66
CA ARG A 306 9.94 -16.74 -17.04
C ARG A 306 9.87 -16.97 -18.56
N ARG A 307 8.88 -16.40 -19.26
CA ARG A 307 8.78 -16.48 -20.72
C ARG A 307 9.93 -15.77 -21.44
N PHE A 308 10.44 -14.68 -20.86
CA PHE A 308 11.61 -13.98 -21.44
C PHE A 308 12.92 -14.68 -21.12
N GLU A 309 13.08 -15.30 -19.94
CA GLU A 309 14.29 -16.07 -19.57
C GLU A 309 14.38 -17.42 -20.29
N ALA A 310 13.24 -18.06 -20.62
CA ALA A 310 13.21 -19.31 -21.38
C ALA A 310 13.49 -19.16 -22.89
N ARG A 311 13.67 -17.93 -23.38
CA ARG A 311 14.01 -17.66 -24.80
C ARG A 311 15.50 -17.38 -25.04
N TRP A 312 16.33 -17.53 -24.02
CA TRP A 312 17.80 -17.41 -24.09
C TRP A 312 18.48 -18.60 -23.39
#